data_23f3900357cce434064fdcd3f9b2fec3
#
_entry.id   23f3900357cce434064fdcd3f9b2fec3
#
_cell.length_a   1.000
_cell.length_b   1.000
_cell.length_c   1.000
_cell.angle_alpha   90.00
_cell.angle_beta   90.00
_cell.angle_gamma   90.00
#
_symmetry.space_group_name_H-M   'P 1'
#
loop_
_entity.id
_entity.type
_entity.pdbx_description
1 polymer ?
#
loop_
_entity_poly.entity_id
_entity_poly.type
_entity_poly.pdbx_seq_one_letter_code
_entity_poly.pdbx_strand_id
1 'polypeptide(L)'
;MKRRFAYILLGALLSLNTVAQPLVIDRVIGVVGDFNILQSDIEQDYLQLKMSGRYVGPDARCDIYNSFIERKLLMTQAKIDSVEVGPDMVEMQMESRLNFFIGQFGSEEEMEAYFNKSIFDIKDDLREAIEEQMITDQVRNTIIEDVSTTPSDVKSFYRSMETDSIPYINTEVELAQIVAYPKYSDEAVFLIKERLLELRKRVQDGEDFGTLAILYSEAPEAARRGEIGFMMRSQLDKAYADAAWSLKAGQVSKIIESSFGYHIIQLVERRGDMANTRHILMNPKADANAKQKAIYKLDSLKTIVEADSLSFDWAAKRYSEDPETSVNGGLLVNPETRASTFELDQLPTKDYYMIRNMQVEKLSEPYESTDHNHKICYKLLYLKSRIEPHRANLKQDYMLLDGLALMNKNREVMQDWY
;
A
#
# COMPACT_ATOMS: atom_id res chain seq x y z
N MET A 1 34.98 22.06 74.73
CA MET A 1 34.92 22.93 73.54
C MET A 1 35.84 22.46 72.36
N LYS A 2 36.96 21.85 72.58
CA LYS A 2 37.87 21.44 71.48
C LYS A 2 37.38 20.28 70.57
N ARG A 3 36.48 19.42 71.02
CA ARG A 3 35.95 18.30 70.19
C ARG A 3 34.81 18.72 69.23
N ARG A 4 34.07 19.77 69.53
CA ARG A 4 32.98 20.25 68.64
C ARG A 4 33.50 21.07 67.46
N PHE A 5 34.66 21.68 67.57
CA PHE A 5 35.32 22.40 66.45
C PHE A 5 35.91 21.44 65.40
N ALA A 6 36.38 20.26 65.82
CA ALA A 6 36.95 19.28 64.88
C ALA A 6 35.89 18.67 63.92
N TYR A 7 34.66 18.50 64.34
CA TYR A 7 33.58 17.99 63.49
C TYR A 7 33.02 19.04 62.53
N ILE A 8 33.10 20.32 62.82
CA ILE A 8 32.72 21.42 61.95
C ILE A 8 33.77 21.61 60.82
N LEU A 9 35.03 21.44 61.11
CA LEU A 9 36.13 21.52 60.09
C LEU A 9 36.12 20.27 59.18
N LEU A 10 35.74 19.08 59.67
CA LEU A 10 35.67 17.87 58.86
C LEU A 10 34.43 17.91 57.96
N GLY A 11 33.33 18.52 58.35
CA GLY A 11 32.13 18.74 57.54
C GLY A 11 32.32 19.78 56.43
N ALA A 12 33.18 20.79 56.62
CA ALA A 12 33.48 21.82 55.64
C ALA A 12 34.47 21.32 54.54
N LEU A 13 35.27 20.29 54.83
CA LEU A 13 36.20 19.69 53.82
C LEU A 13 35.57 18.65 52.92
N LEU A 14 34.34 18.15 53.23
CA LEU A 14 33.62 17.18 52.42
C LEU A 14 32.67 17.87 51.38
N SER A 15 32.49 19.17 51.42
CA SER A 15 31.58 19.91 50.54
C SER A 15 32.24 20.56 49.31
N LEU A 16 33.48 20.23 48.97
CA LEU A 16 34.28 20.95 47.95
C LEU A 16 34.67 20.13 46.73
N ASN A 17 34.07 18.95 46.48
CA ASN A 17 34.37 18.20 45.24
C ASN A 17 33.11 17.67 44.51
N THR A 18 32.12 18.49 44.36
CA THR A 18 31.20 18.27 43.21
C THR A 18 31.77 19.00 42.01
N VAL A 19 32.76 18.41 41.38
CA VAL A 19 33.07 18.75 39.99
C VAL A 19 31.85 18.38 39.21
N ALA A 20 31.02 19.35 38.86
CA ALA A 20 29.98 19.16 37.88
C ALA A 20 30.67 18.75 36.58
N GLN A 21 30.67 17.43 36.30
CA GLN A 21 31.06 16.95 34.98
C GLN A 21 30.13 17.63 33.98
N PRO A 22 30.64 18.26 32.91
CA PRO A 22 29.78 18.81 31.88
C PRO A 22 28.91 17.64 31.39
N LEU A 23 27.60 17.78 31.56
CA LEU A 23 26.63 16.85 31.00
C LEU A 23 26.73 17.01 29.48
N VAL A 24 27.37 16.07 28.82
CA VAL A 24 27.37 16.02 27.34
C VAL A 24 25.94 15.58 26.98
N ILE A 25 25.16 16.52 26.50
CA ILE A 25 23.76 16.27 26.11
C ILE A 25 23.72 15.42 24.85
N ASP A 26 24.61 15.69 23.87
CA ASP A 26 24.80 14.90 22.67
C ASP A 26 26.17 15.19 22.06
N ARG A 27 26.58 14.37 21.08
CA ARG A 27 27.89 14.51 20.43
C ARG A 27 27.73 14.58 18.92
N VAL A 28 28.20 15.67 18.32
CA VAL A 28 28.35 15.76 16.86
C VAL A 28 29.48 14.82 16.42
N ILE A 29 29.17 13.82 15.60
CA ILE A 29 30.13 12.84 15.06
C ILE A 29 30.45 13.06 13.59
N GLY A 30 29.66 13.89 12.89
CA GLY A 30 29.89 14.27 11.50
C GLY A 30 29.22 15.58 11.17
N VAL A 31 29.73 16.25 10.14
CA VAL A 31 29.15 17.47 9.55
C VAL A 31 29.18 17.33 8.05
N VAL A 32 28.05 17.54 7.38
CA VAL A 32 27.91 17.50 5.93
C VAL A 32 27.20 18.77 5.48
N GLY A 33 27.88 19.65 4.78
CA GLY A 33 27.37 20.99 4.48
C GLY A 33 27.00 21.72 5.78
N ASP A 34 25.74 22.15 5.88
CA ASP A 34 25.18 22.82 7.07
C ASP A 34 24.56 21.85 8.08
N PHE A 35 24.59 20.54 7.82
CA PHE A 35 23.92 19.54 8.62
C PHE A 35 24.88 18.83 9.57
N ASN A 36 24.48 18.72 10.84
CA ASN A 36 25.15 17.93 11.85
C ASN A 36 24.60 16.51 11.88
N ILE A 37 25.47 15.54 12.13
CA ILE A 37 25.11 14.15 12.42
C ILE A 37 25.42 13.90 13.89
N LEU A 38 24.42 13.55 14.67
CA LEU A 38 24.55 13.34 16.12
C LEU A 38 24.78 11.86 16.42
N GLN A 39 25.47 11.60 17.52
CA GLN A 39 25.66 10.24 18.01
C GLN A 39 24.32 9.60 18.41
N SER A 40 23.41 10.38 18.99
CA SER A 40 22.07 9.93 19.37
C SER A 40 21.28 9.41 18.17
N ASP A 41 21.40 10.06 17.01
CA ASP A 41 20.68 9.66 15.79
C ASP A 41 21.09 8.23 15.35
N ILE A 42 22.41 7.97 15.36
CA ILE A 42 22.95 6.65 15.01
C ILE A 42 22.52 5.58 16.02
N GLU A 43 22.57 5.89 17.32
CA GLU A 43 22.16 4.92 18.35
C GLU A 43 20.65 4.67 18.34
N GLN A 44 19.84 5.66 18.02
CA GLN A 44 18.41 5.50 17.89
C GLN A 44 18.06 4.56 16.72
N ASP A 45 18.61 4.78 15.53
CA ASP A 45 18.40 3.92 14.36
C ASP A 45 18.93 2.50 14.61
N TYR A 46 20.09 2.39 15.27
CA TYR A 46 20.65 1.09 15.66
C TYR A 46 19.72 0.33 16.61
N LEU A 47 19.15 0.99 17.62
CA LEU A 47 18.21 0.39 18.54
C LEU A 47 16.92 -0.02 17.83
N GLN A 48 16.40 0.81 16.94
CA GLN A 48 15.23 0.50 16.14
C GLN A 48 15.47 -0.72 15.24
N LEU A 49 16.61 -0.79 14.57
CA LEU A 49 17.00 -1.95 13.78
C LEU A 49 17.08 -3.23 14.63
N LYS A 50 17.64 -3.15 15.83
CA LYS A 50 17.72 -4.27 16.76
C LYS A 50 16.35 -4.71 17.25
N MET A 51 15.44 -3.77 17.51
CA MET A 51 14.05 -4.06 17.96
C MET A 51 13.20 -4.67 16.85
N SER A 52 13.51 -4.43 15.58
CA SER A 52 12.80 -5.02 14.45
C SER A 52 13.02 -6.54 14.28
N GLY A 53 13.86 -7.15 15.12
CA GLY A 53 14.18 -8.59 15.08
C GLY A 53 15.10 -9.00 13.92
N ARG A 54 15.63 -8.06 13.16
CA ARG A 54 16.62 -8.34 12.10
C ARG A 54 17.99 -8.61 12.69
N TYR A 55 18.76 -9.45 12.03
CA TYR A 55 20.17 -9.64 12.39
C TYR A 55 20.94 -8.34 12.20
N VAL A 56 21.62 -7.90 13.23
CA VAL A 56 22.41 -6.68 13.24
C VAL A 56 23.90 -7.08 13.26
N GLY A 57 24.59 -6.86 12.14
CA GLY A 57 26.01 -7.15 12.01
C GLY A 57 26.90 -6.21 12.85
N PRO A 58 28.20 -6.53 13.01
CA PRO A 58 29.15 -5.71 13.78
C PRO A 58 29.31 -4.28 13.22
N ASP A 59 29.15 -4.12 11.89
CA ASP A 59 29.39 -2.85 11.19
C ASP A 59 28.11 -1.98 11.05
N ALA A 60 26.98 -2.44 11.61
CA ALA A 60 25.68 -1.77 11.44
C ALA A 60 25.67 -0.28 11.81
N ARG A 61 26.43 0.13 12.83
CA ARG A 61 26.57 1.56 13.17
C ARG A 61 27.32 2.35 12.09
N CYS A 62 28.32 1.73 11.45
CA CYS A 62 29.02 2.35 10.32
C CYS A 62 28.11 2.49 9.11
N ASP A 63 27.30 1.46 8.82
CA ASP A 63 26.33 1.48 7.72
C ASP A 63 25.27 2.56 7.96
N ILE A 64 24.74 2.65 9.19
CA ILE A 64 23.81 3.72 9.58
C ILE A 64 24.47 5.08 9.43
N TYR A 65 25.71 5.27 9.92
CA TYR A 65 26.42 6.52 9.79
C TYR A 65 26.61 6.92 8.32
N ASN A 66 27.00 5.98 7.45
CA ASN A 66 27.13 6.23 6.02
C ASN A 66 25.78 6.63 5.39
N SER A 67 24.69 5.99 5.77
CA SER A 67 23.35 6.37 5.28
C SER A 67 22.94 7.79 5.69
N PHE A 68 23.36 8.25 6.87
CA PHE A 68 23.17 9.65 7.28
C PHE A 68 24.01 10.60 6.44
N ILE A 69 25.29 10.26 6.16
CA ILE A 69 26.14 11.06 5.26
C ILE A 69 25.48 11.21 3.89
N GLU A 70 25.08 10.10 3.26
CA GLU A 70 24.42 10.08 1.95
C GLU A 70 23.17 10.97 1.93
N ARG A 71 22.31 10.83 2.96
CA ARG A 71 21.11 11.66 3.10
C ARG A 71 21.43 13.14 3.22
N LYS A 72 22.41 13.50 4.06
CA LYS A 72 22.81 14.91 4.25
C LYS A 72 23.53 15.49 3.04
N LEU A 73 24.23 14.68 2.23
CA LEU A 73 24.75 15.09 0.92
C LEU A 73 23.61 15.43 -0.05
N LEU A 74 22.59 14.57 -0.15
CA LEU A 74 21.40 14.85 -0.98
C LEU A 74 20.67 16.12 -0.50
N MET A 75 20.50 16.30 0.80
CA MET A 75 19.91 17.53 1.36
C MET A 75 20.75 18.78 1.07
N THR A 76 22.07 18.65 1.09
CA THR A 76 22.98 19.76 0.72
C THR A 76 22.81 20.11 -0.77
N GLN A 77 22.72 19.10 -1.64
CA GLN A 77 22.49 19.30 -3.07
C GLN A 77 21.10 19.93 -3.32
N ALA A 78 20.07 19.45 -2.59
CA ALA A 78 18.72 20.03 -2.68
C ALA A 78 18.72 21.55 -2.42
N LYS A 79 19.47 22.01 -1.43
CA LYS A 79 19.63 23.45 -1.14
C LYS A 79 20.30 24.20 -2.29
N ILE A 80 21.34 23.60 -2.89
CA ILE A 80 22.06 24.20 -4.03
C ILE A 80 21.12 24.33 -5.24
N ASP A 81 20.33 23.27 -5.51
CA ASP A 81 19.43 23.20 -6.67
C ASP A 81 18.07 23.83 -6.40
N SER A 82 17.83 24.35 -5.18
CA SER A 82 16.56 24.94 -4.75
C SER A 82 15.38 23.98 -4.97
N VAL A 83 15.56 22.71 -4.60
CA VAL A 83 14.51 21.69 -4.67
C VAL A 83 13.52 21.89 -3.54
N GLU A 84 12.26 22.07 -3.90
CA GLU A 84 11.15 22.22 -2.96
C GLU A 84 10.07 21.16 -3.22
N VAL A 85 9.43 20.69 -2.17
CA VAL A 85 8.28 19.78 -2.23
C VAL A 85 7.00 20.52 -1.84
N GLY A 86 5.90 20.19 -2.50
CA GLY A 86 4.61 20.84 -2.21
C GLY A 86 4.14 20.49 -0.78
N PRO A 87 3.83 21.49 0.05
CA PRO A 87 3.39 21.26 1.44
C PRO A 87 2.14 20.38 1.53
N ASP A 88 1.22 20.49 0.57
CA ASP A 88 0.02 19.65 0.52
C ASP A 88 0.35 18.15 0.33
N MET A 89 1.41 17.84 -0.44
CA MET A 89 1.87 16.47 -0.66
C MET A 89 2.52 15.90 0.60
N VAL A 90 3.30 16.71 1.32
CA VAL A 90 3.90 16.33 2.60
C VAL A 90 2.81 16.02 3.62
N GLU A 91 1.81 16.91 3.74
CA GLU A 91 0.70 16.73 4.67
C GLU A 91 -0.14 15.48 4.35
N MET A 92 -0.40 15.22 3.07
CA MET A 92 -1.13 14.03 2.64
C MET A 92 -0.36 12.74 3.00
N GLN A 93 0.95 12.70 2.77
CA GLN A 93 1.77 11.54 3.11
C GLN A 93 1.89 11.37 4.63
N MET A 94 2.03 12.47 5.37
CA MET A 94 2.08 12.47 6.83
C MET A 94 0.79 11.90 7.42
N GLU A 95 -0.36 12.39 7.00
CA GLU A 95 -1.66 11.88 7.47
C GLU A 95 -1.87 10.39 7.09
N SER A 96 -1.46 9.98 5.90
CA SER A 96 -1.53 8.56 5.49
C SER A 96 -0.68 7.67 6.41
N ARG A 97 0.56 8.08 6.68
CA ARG A 97 1.49 7.32 7.55
C ARG A 97 1.01 7.31 8.99
N LEU A 98 0.49 8.44 9.48
CA LEU A 98 -0.09 8.55 10.82
C LEU A 98 -1.27 7.60 10.99
N ASN A 99 -2.22 7.61 10.05
CA ASN A 99 -3.40 6.73 10.10
C ASN A 99 -2.99 5.24 10.07
N PHE A 100 -1.95 4.89 9.32
CA PHE A 100 -1.40 3.54 9.33
C PHE A 100 -0.88 3.16 10.73
N PHE A 101 -0.12 4.04 11.38
CA PHE A 101 0.37 3.79 12.74
C PHE A 101 -0.76 3.72 13.76
N ILE A 102 -1.72 4.65 13.73
CA ILE A 102 -2.90 4.60 14.61
C ILE A 102 -3.63 3.26 14.44
N GLY A 103 -3.76 2.77 13.20
CA GLY A 103 -4.35 1.46 12.92
C GLY A 103 -3.56 0.29 13.52
N GLN A 104 -2.24 0.40 13.63
CA GLN A 104 -1.38 -0.62 14.26
C GLN A 104 -1.41 -0.56 15.80
N PHE A 105 -1.43 0.63 16.37
CA PHE A 105 -1.44 0.84 17.82
C PHE A 105 -2.85 0.73 18.42
N GLY A 106 -3.90 0.84 17.60
CA GLY A 106 -5.29 0.76 18.03
C GLY A 106 -5.95 2.12 18.28
N SER A 107 -5.23 3.10 18.83
CA SER A 107 -5.70 4.47 19.04
C SER A 107 -4.57 5.49 19.07
N GLU A 108 -4.92 6.79 19.00
CA GLU A 108 -3.97 7.90 19.17
C GLU A 108 -3.36 7.88 20.57
N GLU A 109 -4.17 7.62 21.61
CA GLU A 109 -3.72 7.60 23.02
C GLU A 109 -2.71 6.47 23.27
N GLU A 110 -2.90 5.29 22.67
CA GLU A 110 -1.95 4.19 22.79
C GLU A 110 -0.64 4.50 22.07
N MET A 111 -0.71 5.18 20.94
CA MET A 111 0.46 5.65 20.20
C MET A 111 1.21 6.76 20.98
N GLU A 112 0.52 7.76 21.55
CA GLU A 112 1.11 8.78 22.41
C GLU A 112 1.83 8.17 23.65
N ALA A 113 1.18 7.18 24.27
CA ALA A 113 1.76 6.46 25.40
C ALA A 113 3.01 5.67 25.02
N TYR A 114 3.02 5.03 23.84
CA TYR A 114 4.15 4.27 23.35
C TYR A 114 5.37 5.15 23.04
N PHE A 115 5.15 6.26 22.32
CA PHE A 115 6.22 7.21 21.96
C PHE A 115 6.57 8.19 23.07
N ASN A 116 5.76 8.26 24.12
CA ASN A 116 5.86 9.27 25.20
C ASN A 116 5.91 10.70 24.63
N LYS A 117 5.13 10.96 23.59
CA LYS A 117 5.00 12.25 22.88
C LYS A 117 3.53 12.55 22.61
N SER A 118 3.18 13.82 22.51
CA SER A 118 1.83 14.21 22.07
C SER A 118 1.65 13.90 20.58
N ILE A 119 0.40 13.72 20.16
CA ILE A 119 0.05 13.51 18.74
C ILE A 119 0.54 14.68 17.86
N PHE A 120 0.59 15.90 18.40
CA PHE A 120 1.10 17.08 17.70
C PHE A 120 2.61 16.96 17.45
N ASP A 121 3.38 16.57 18.48
CA ASP A 121 4.83 16.36 18.35
C ASP A 121 5.13 15.21 17.39
N ILE A 122 4.35 14.13 17.43
CA ILE A 122 4.49 12.99 16.50
C ILE A 122 4.20 13.45 15.06
N LYS A 123 3.16 14.27 14.85
CA LYS A 123 2.85 14.83 13.52
C LYS A 123 3.97 15.73 13.01
N ASP A 124 4.54 16.55 13.85
CA ASP A 124 5.65 17.45 13.46
C ASP A 124 6.91 16.67 13.12
N ASP A 125 7.28 15.66 13.92
CA ASP A 125 8.41 14.76 13.62
C ASP A 125 8.19 14.00 12.29
N LEU A 126 6.97 13.48 12.07
CA LEU A 126 6.63 12.78 10.84
C LEU A 126 6.66 13.69 9.62
N ARG A 127 6.17 14.93 9.75
CA ARG A 127 6.17 15.92 8.68
C ARG A 127 7.59 16.25 8.25
N GLU A 128 8.46 16.56 9.20
CA GLU A 128 9.88 16.86 8.94
C GLU A 128 10.57 15.69 8.26
N ALA A 129 10.39 14.48 8.78
CA ALA A 129 10.99 13.27 8.21
C ALA A 129 10.50 12.96 6.77
N ILE A 130 9.21 13.18 6.51
CA ILE A 130 8.60 12.97 5.19
C ILE A 130 9.09 14.03 4.21
N GLU A 131 9.14 15.30 4.63
CA GLU A 131 9.65 16.38 3.79
C GLU A 131 11.11 16.12 3.40
N GLU A 132 11.99 15.78 4.36
CA GLU A 132 13.38 15.41 4.08
C GLU A 132 13.47 14.22 3.13
N GLN A 133 12.64 13.18 3.34
CA GLN A 133 12.61 12.02 2.45
C GLN A 133 12.19 12.40 1.02
N MET A 134 11.13 13.18 0.86
CA MET A 134 10.64 13.60 -0.46
C MET A 134 11.67 14.45 -1.21
N ILE A 135 12.33 15.38 -0.52
CA ILE A 135 13.39 16.21 -1.09
C ILE A 135 14.56 15.33 -1.57
N THR A 136 15.03 14.42 -0.71
CA THR A 136 16.17 13.54 -1.05
C THR A 136 15.84 12.59 -2.19
N ASP A 137 14.60 12.07 -2.23
CA ASP A 137 14.12 11.21 -3.32
C ASP A 137 14.02 11.99 -4.65
N GLN A 138 13.59 13.25 -4.62
CA GLN A 138 13.54 14.10 -5.81
C GLN A 138 14.95 14.38 -6.35
N VAL A 139 15.92 14.73 -5.49
CA VAL A 139 17.31 14.91 -5.91
C VAL A 139 17.89 13.63 -6.50
N ARG A 140 17.69 12.50 -5.81
CA ARG A 140 18.14 11.19 -6.30
C ARG A 140 17.56 10.88 -7.68
N ASN A 141 16.25 11.08 -7.85
CA ASN A 141 15.59 10.85 -9.14
C ASN A 141 16.19 11.75 -10.25
N THR A 142 16.49 13.00 -9.96
CA THR A 142 17.15 13.89 -10.93
C THR A 142 18.54 13.38 -11.30
N ILE A 143 19.34 12.87 -10.34
CA ILE A 143 20.68 12.33 -10.61
C ILE A 143 20.63 11.11 -11.54
N ILE A 144 19.61 10.27 -11.39
CA ILE A 144 19.47 9.02 -12.16
C ILE A 144 18.50 9.13 -13.34
N GLU A 145 17.93 10.30 -13.63
CA GLU A 145 16.87 10.49 -14.65
C GLU A 145 17.33 10.04 -16.04
N ASP A 146 18.56 10.33 -16.41
CA ASP A 146 19.13 9.97 -17.72
C ASP A 146 19.75 8.55 -17.76
N VAL A 147 19.73 7.83 -16.65
CA VAL A 147 20.31 6.48 -16.60
C VAL A 147 19.41 5.50 -17.32
N SER A 148 19.96 4.83 -18.30
CA SER A 148 19.26 3.80 -19.07
C SER A 148 20.18 2.61 -19.33
N THR A 149 19.58 1.47 -19.63
CA THR A 149 20.29 0.25 -19.99
C THR A 149 20.27 0.01 -21.50
N THR A 150 21.32 -0.57 -22.01
CA THR A 150 21.35 -1.14 -23.37
C THR A 150 21.29 -2.65 -23.30
N PRO A 151 20.91 -3.35 -24.39
CA PRO A 151 20.96 -4.81 -24.42
C PRO A 151 22.36 -5.40 -24.13
N SER A 152 23.42 -4.62 -24.36
CA SER A 152 24.79 -5.00 -24.00
C SER A 152 25.01 -4.93 -22.49
N ASP A 153 24.48 -3.90 -21.85
CA ASP A 153 24.57 -3.71 -20.38
C ASP A 153 23.87 -4.85 -19.66
N VAL A 154 22.65 -5.18 -20.08
CA VAL A 154 21.87 -6.31 -19.52
C VAL A 154 22.61 -7.64 -19.66
N LYS A 155 23.20 -7.92 -20.84
CA LYS A 155 23.98 -9.13 -21.03
C LYS A 155 25.25 -9.17 -20.17
N SER A 156 25.93 -8.02 -20.00
CA SER A 156 27.13 -7.90 -19.17
C SER A 156 26.78 -8.10 -17.71
N PHE A 157 25.73 -7.46 -17.24
CA PHE A 157 25.21 -7.61 -15.88
C PHE A 157 24.83 -9.08 -15.59
N TYR A 158 24.04 -9.72 -16.48
CA TYR A 158 23.67 -11.12 -16.31
C TYR A 158 24.88 -12.07 -16.25
N ARG A 159 25.93 -11.83 -17.05
CA ARG A 159 27.17 -12.62 -17.02
C ARG A 159 28.01 -12.39 -15.77
N SER A 160 27.90 -11.23 -15.15
CA SER A 160 28.61 -10.91 -13.90
C SER A 160 27.92 -11.49 -12.66
N MET A 161 26.67 -11.92 -12.77
CA MET A 161 25.94 -12.52 -11.66
C MET A 161 26.52 -13.90 -11.33
N GLU A 162 26.71 -14.16 -10.04
CA GLU A 162 26.97 -15.52 -9.57
C GLU A 162 25.72 -16.39 -9.80
N THR A 163 25.93 -17.67 -10.10
CA THR A 163 24.82 -18.59 -10.42
C THR A 163 23.73 -18.62 -9.34
N ASP A 164 24.13 -18.50 -8.06
CA ASP A 164 23.17 -18.52 -6.95
C ASP A 164 22.45 -17.18 -6.74
N SER A 165 22.98 -16.09 -7.30
CA SER A 165 22.38 -14.77 -7.29
C SER A 165 21.41 -14.53 -8.45
N ILE A 166 21.35 -15.43 -9.44
CA ILE A 166 20.35 -15.36 -10.52
C ILE A 166 18.97 -15.66 -9.93
N PRO A 167 17.98 -14.76 -10.07
CA PRO A 167 16.63 -14.96 -9.55
C PRO A 167 16.04 -16.30 -10.01
N TYR A 168 15.38 -16.98 -9.10
CA TYR A 168 14.60 -18.17 -9.43
C TYR A 168 13.17 -17.73 -9.70
N ILE A 169 12.68 -18.04 -10.88
CA ILE A 169 11.31 -17.74 -11.32
C ILE A 169 10.46 -18.94 -10.98
N ASN A 170 9.41 -18.71 -10.21
CA ASN A 170 8.42 -19.72 -9.92
C ASN A 170 7.57 -20.03 -11.16
N THR A 171 6.64 -20.97 -11.04
CA THR A 171 5.68 -21.23 -12.11
C THR A 171 4.91 -19.97 -12.45
N GLU A 172 5.00 -19.49 -13.67
CA GLU A 172 4.20 -18.38 -14.18
C GLU A 172 3.08 -18.88 -15.10
N VAL A 173 1.96 -18.19 -15.06
CA VAL A 173 0.79 -18.49 -15.87
C VAL A 173 0.25 -17.24 -16.55
N GLU A 174 -0.22 -17.38 -17.77
CA GLU A 174 -1.01 -16.39 -18.47
C GLU A 174 -2.47 -16.84 -18.48
N LEU A 175 -3.36 -16.00 -17.97
CA LEU A 175 -4.77 -16.32 -17.78
C LEU A 175 -5.66 -15.32 -18.50
N ALA A 176 -6.78 -15.83 -18.98
CA ALA A 176 -7.90 -14.99 -19.41
C ALA A 176 -9.18 -15.44 -18.70
N GLN A 177 -10.14 -14.51 -18.54
CA GLN A 177 -11.40 -14.77 -17.85
C GLN A 177 -12.62 -14.30 -18.64
N ILE A 178 -13.74 -14.99 -18.43
CA ILE A 178 -15.08 -14.50 -18.74
C ILE A 178 -15.82 -14.41 -17.42
N VAL A 179 -16.38 -13.24 -17.16
CA VAL A 179 -17.11 -12.97 -15.91
C VAL A 179 -18.60 -12.80 -16.19
N ALA A 180 -19.43 -13.36 -15.33
CA ALA A 180 -20.87 -13.14 -15.31
C ALA A 180 -21.31 -12.74 -13.90
N TYR A 181 -22.09 -11.67 -13.80
CA TYR A 181 -22.68 -11.24 -12.54
C TYR A 181 -24.08 -11.83 -12.36
N PRO A 182 -24.40 -12.36 -11.18
CA PRO A 182 -25.77 -12.75 -10.89
C PRO A 182 -26.64 -11.49 -10.86
N LYS A 183 -27.71 -11.46 -11.65
CA LYS A 183 -28.64 -10.33 -11.66
C LYS A 183 -29.47 -10.35 -10.37
N TYR A 184 -29.38 -9.29 -9.60
CA TYR A 184 -30.17 -9.14 -8.40
C TYR A 184 -31.68 -8.91 -8.77
N SER A 185 -32.58 -9.47 -7.98
CA SER A 185 -33.99 -9.15 -8.11
C SER A 185 -34.28 -7.73 -7.60
N ASP A 186 -35.33 -7.10 -8.15
CA ASP A 186 -35.79 -5.78 -7.68
C ASP A 186 -36.13 -5.81 -6.18
N GLU A 187 -36.64 -6.94 -5.70
CA GLU A 187 -36.92 -7.15 -4.29
C GLU A 187 -35.66 -7.16 -3.43
N ALA A 188 -34.57 -7.84 -3.86
CA ALA A 188 -33.32 -7.83 -3.13
C ALA A 188 -32.71 -6.41 -3.07
N VAL A 189 -32.78 -5.67 -4.16
CA VAL A 189 -32.35 -4.27 -4.20
C VAL A 189 -33.21 -3.39 -3.28
N PHE A 190 -34.52 -3.60 -3.30
CA PHE A 190 -35.45 -2.86 -2.44
C PHE A 190 -35.16 -3.10 -0.94
N LEU A 191 -34.93 -4.34 -0.53
CA LEU A 191 -34.59 -4.67 0.86
C LEU A 191 -33.29 -4.00 1.34
N ILE A 192 -32.27 -3.96 0.49
CA ILE A 192 -31.02 -3.26 0.83
C ILE A 192 -31.25 -1.76 0.96
N LYS A 193 -31.98 -1.16 0.02
CA LYS A 193 -32.31 0.27 0.11
C LYS A 193 -33.13 0.60 1.35
N GLU A 194 -34.09 -0.24 1.70
CA GLU A 194 -34.91 -0.11 2.93
C GLU A 194 -33.98 -0.16 4.17
N ARG A 195 -33.07 -1.14 4.21
CA ARG A 195 -32.13 -1.28 5.32
C ARG A 195 -31.19 -0.07 5.45
N LEU A 196 -30.65 0.43 4.35
CA LEU A 196 -29.82 1.64 4.36
C LEU A 196 -30.63 2.90 4.79
N LEU A 197 -31.90 3.00 4.41
CA LEU A 197 -32.77 4.09 4.88
C LEU A 197 -33.01 4.01 6.39
N GLU A 198 -33.22 2.81 6.92
CA GLU A 198 -33.35 2.58 8.37
C GLU A 198 -32.06 3.01 9.09
N LEU A 199 -30.88 2.55 8.64
CA LEU A 199 -29.60 2.91 9.24
C LEU A 199 -29.36 4.42 9.17
N ARG A 200 -29.66 5.04 8.03
CA ARG A 200 -29.56 6.50 7.88
C ARG A 200 -30.44 7.24 8.88
N LYS A 201 -31.67 6.76 9.10
CA LYS A 201 -32.59 7.33 10.10
C LYS A 201 -32.03 7.20 11.53
N ARG A 202 -31.49 6.04 11.89
CA ARG A 202 -30.85 5.81 13.19
C ARG A 202 -29.70 6.80 13.44
N VAL A 203 -28.86 7.07 12.43
CA VAL A 203 -27.81 8.11 12.53
C VAL A 203 -28.41 9.50 12.71
N GLN A 204 -29.49 9.83 11.99
CA GLN A 204 -30.17 11.12 12.14
C GLN A 204 -30.83 11.29 13.51
N ASP A 205 -31.25 10.18 14.12
CA ASP A 205 -31.82 10.12 15.46
C ASP A 205 -30.74 10.14 16.57
N GLY A 206 -29.44 10.22 16.20
CA GLY A 206 -28.31 10.41 17.11
C GLY A 206 -27.45 9.17 17.40
N GLU A 207 -27.71 8.05 16.74
CA GLU A 207 -26.85 6.85 16.86
C GLU A 207 -25.53 7.05 16.12
N ASP A 208 -24.45 6.52 16.70
CA ASP A 208 -23.11 6.70 16.13
C ASP A 208 -22.93 5.95 14.81
N PHE A 209 -22.57 6.70 13.77
CA PHE A 209 -22.38 6.16 12.41
C PHE A 209 -21.31 5.06 12.37
N GLY A 210 -20.19 5.27 13.07
CA GLY A 210 -19.09 4.32 13.08
C GLY A 210 -19.47 2.98 13.71
N THR A 211 -20.26 2.99 14.76
CA THR A 211 -20.81 1.76 15.37
C THR A 211 -21.69 1.01 14.41
N LEU A 212 -22.55 1.71 13.67
CA LEU A 212 -23.38 1.09 12.64
C LEU A 212 -22.56 0.55 11.47
N ALA A 213 -21.48 1.25 11.10
CA ALA A 213 -20.57 0.77 10.07
C ALA A 213 -19.90 -0.56 10.46
N ILE A 214 -19.40 -0.67 11.71
CA ILE A 214 -18.82 -1.92 12.22
C ILE A 214 -19.84 -3.08 12.17
N LEU A 215 -21.10 -2.82 12.49
CA LEU A 215 -22.12 -3.86 12.61
C LEU A 215 -22.75 -4.28 11.29
N TYR A 216 -22.83 -3.38 10.32
CA TYR A 216 -23.65 -3.58 9.13
C TYR A 216 -22.94 -3.35 7.79
N SER A 217 -21.79 -2.69 7.76
CA SER A 217 -21.07 -2.46 6.50
C SER A 217 -20.39 -3.72 6.01
N GLU A 218 -20.51 -3.97 4.72
CA GLU A 218 -19.80 -5.05 4.01
C GLU A 218 -18.45 -4.56 3.42
N ALA A 219 -18.10 -3.29 3.64
CA ALA A 219 -16.83 -2.73 3.20
C ALA A 219 -15.64 -3.20 4.07
N PRO A 220 -14.43 -3.33 3.51
CA PRO A 220 -13.22 -3.60 4.29
C PRO A 220 -12.98 -2.60 5.43
N GLU A 221 -13.39 -1.37 5.23
CA GLU A 221 -13.28 -0.27 6.20
C GLU A 221 -14.28 -0.39 7.37
N ALA A 222 -15.17 -1.37 7.37
CA ALA A 222 -16.11 -1.60 8.47
C ALA A 222 -15.41 -1.68 9.83
N ALA A 223 -14.28 -2.40 9.91
CA ALA A 223 -13.46 -2.53 11.13
C ALA A 223 -12.90 -1.19 11.63
N ARG A 224 -12.70 -0.22 10.72
CA ARG A 224 -12.25 1.15 11.01
C ARG A 224 -13.42 2.14 11.07
N ARG A 225 -14.59 1.69 11.57
CA ARG A 225 -15.79 2.51 11.70
C ARG A 225 -16.32 3.06 10.36
N GLY A 226 -15.96 2.39 9.24
CA GLY A 226 -16.30 2.76 7.87
C GLY A 226 -15.50 3.93 7.30
N GLU A 227 -14.44 4.37 7.97
CA GLU A 227 -13.65 5.53 7.61
C GLU A 227 -12.57 5.18 6.57
N ILE A 228 -12.55 5.94 5.44
CA ILE A 228 -11.61 5.72 4.34
C ILE A 228 -10.37 6.64 4.41
N GLY A 229 -10.36 7.63 5.33
CA GLY A 229 -9.30 8.62 5.41
C GLY A 229 -9.46 9.76 4.38
N PHE A 230 -8.45 10.63 4.30
CA PHE A 230 -8.45 11.73 3.34
C PHE A 230 -8.17 11.23 1.92
N MET A 231 -9.12 11.46 1.02
CA MET A 231 -9.03 11.08 -0.38
C MET A 231 -9.35 12.26 -1.28
N MET A 232 -8.64 12.36 -2.39
CA MET A 232 -8.98 13.32 -3.46
C MET A 232 -10.22 12.85 -4.22
N ARG A 233 -10.97 13.80 -4.80
CA ARG A 233 -12.17 13.51 -5.58
C ARG A 233 -11.92 12.52 -6.74
N SER A 234 -10.77 12.62 -7.37
CA SER A 234 -10.35 11.76 -8.49
C SER A 234 -10.04 10.32 -8.11
N GLN A 235 -9.80 10.04 -6.84
CA GLN A 235 -9.48 8.70 -6.32
C GLN A 235 -10.74 7.90 -5.94
N LEU A 236 -11.91 8.53 -5.96
CA LEU A 236 -13.17 7.94 -5.55
C LEU A 236 -14.06 7.65 -6.76
N ASP A 237 -14.96 6.66 -6.61
CA ASP A 237 -16.04 6.45 -7.56
C ASP A 237 -16.82 7.76 -7.77
N LYS A 238 -17.17 8.06 -9.02
CA LYS A 238 -17.79 9.35 -9.37
C LYS A 238 -19.07 9.63 -8.57
N ALA A 239 -19.97 8.65 -8.44
CA ALA A 239 -21.21 8.83 -7.71
C ALA A 239 -20.98 9.04 -6.21
N TYR A 240 -20.00 8.32 -5.66
CA TYR A 240 -19.54 8.47 -4.28
C TYR A 240 -18.96 9.88 -4.05
N ALA A 241 -18.02 10.30 -4.90
CA ALA A 241 -17.39 11.61 -4.83
C ALA A 241 -18.41 12.75 -4.93
N ASP A 242 -19.33 12.70 -5.92
CA ASP A 242 -20.36 13.72 -6.09
C ASP A 242 -21.23 13.86 -4.83
N ALA A 243 -21.57 12.74 -4.20
CA ALA A 243 -22.31 12.76 -2.96
C ALA A 243 -21.48 13.32 -1.80
N ALA A 244 -20.26 12.82 -1.60
CA ALA A 244 -19.38 13.25 -0.50
C ALA A 244 -19.11 14.77 -0.55
N TRP A 245 -18.86 15.32 -1.75
CA TRP A 245 -18.61 16.75 -1.94
C TRP A 245 -19.84 17.63 -1.76
N SER A 246 -21.05 17.07 -1.82
CA SER A 246 -22.30 17.80 -1.53
C SER A 246 -22.63 17.92 -0.04
N LEU A 247 -21.94 17.15 0.82
CA LEU A 247 -22.24 17.08 2.26
C LEU A 247 -21.52 18.18 3.05
N LYS A 248 -22.10 18.54 4.19
CA LYS A 248 -21.43 19.28 5.26
C LYS A 248 -20.87 18.30 6.29
N ALA A 249 -19.83 18.70 7.04
CA ALA A 249 -19.27 17.88 8.11
C ALA A 249 -20.36 17.37 9.06
N GLY A 250 -20.32 16.07 9.35
CA GLY A 250 -21.31 15.35 10.15
C GLY A 250 -22.61 14.95 9.41
N GLN A 251 -22.84 15.46 8.20
CA GLN A 251 -24.06 15.18 7.45
C GLN A 251 -23.97 13.81 6.74
N VAL A 252 -25.10 13.09 6.71
CA VAL A 252 -25.23 11.79 6.01
C VAL A 252 -25.95 11.94 4.68
N SER A 253 -25.42 11.31 3.64
CA SER A 253 -25.95 11.33 2.28
C SER A 253 -27.33 10.63 2.17
N LYS A 254 -27.98 10.80 1.02
CA LYS A 254 -28.97 9.84 0.54
C LYS A 254 -28.27 8.52 0.20
N ILE A 255 -29.04 7.49 -0.14
CA ILE A 255 -28.48 6.25 -0.70
C ILE A 255 -27.82 6.56 -2.04
N ILE A 256 -26.60 6.14 -2.20
CA ILE A 256 -25.77 6.28 -3.41
C ILE A 256 -25.51 4.87 -3.97
N GLU A 257 -25.63 4.73 -5.26
CA GLU A 257 -25.20 3.54 -5.99
C GLU A 257 -23.87 3.83 -6.70
N SER A 258 -22.87 3.03 -6.39
CA SER A 258 -21.53 3.11 -6.98
C SER A 258 -21.14 1.78 -7.63
N SER A 259 -19.97 1.73 -8.23
CA SER A 259 -19.38 0.47 -8.73
C SER A 259 -19.23 -0.60 -7.64
N PHE A 260 -19.12 -0.21 -6.36
CA PHE A 260 -18.97 -1.11 -5.21
C PHE A 260 -20.30 -1.61 -4.63
N GLY A 261 -21.41 -0.95 -4.83
CA GLY A 261 -22.73 -1.28 -4.28
C GLY A 261 -23.53 -0.07 -3.83
N TYR A 262 -24.38 -0.27 -2.83
CA TYR A 262 -25.23 0.79 -2.27
C TYR A 262 -24.62 1.33 -0.98
N HIS A 263 -24.51 2.66 -0.89
CA HIS A 263 -23.87 3.33 0.24
C HIS A 263 -24.79 4.37 0.88
N ILE A 264 -24.56 4.61 2.17
CA ILE A 264 -24.76 5.89 2.83
C ILE A 264 -23.40 6.39 3.30
N ILE A 265 -23.15 7.69 3.12
CA ILE A 265 -21.85 8.31 3.33
C ILE A 265 -22.01 9.43 4.35
N GLN A 266 -21.08 9.54 5.28
CA GLN A 266 -20.98 10.69 6.19
C GLN A 266 -19.66 11.42 5.92
N LEU A 267 -19.73 12.74 5.74
CA LEU A 267 -18.52 13.56 5.69
C LEU A 267 -18.02 13.78 7.12
N VAL A 268 -16.79 13.37 7.40
CA VAL A 268 -16.10 13.62 8.67
C VAL A 268 -15.49 15.02 8.64
N GLU A 269 -14.60 15.25 7.66
CA GLU A 269 -13.86 16.49 7.54
C GLU A 269 -13.48 16.75 6.08
N ARG A 270 -13.27 18.02 5.73
CA ARG A 270 -12.71 18.42 4.43
C ARG A 270 -11.50 19.32 4.64
N ARG A 271 -10.43 19.03 3.88
CA ARG A 271 -9.19 19.83 3.84
C ARG A 271 -8.82 20.11 2.40
N GLY A 272 -8.96 21.36 1.97
CA GLY A 272 -8.72 21.72 0.56
C GLY A 272 -9.52 20.85 -0.40
N ASP A 273 -8.82 20.17 -1.31
CA ASP A 273 -9.41 19.28 -2.32
C ASP A 273 -9.59 17.83 -1.84
N MET A 274 -9.29 17.54 -0.57
CA MET A 274 -9.45 16.23 0.04
C MET A 274 -10.64 16.19 1.02
N ALA A 275 -11.28 15.03 1.09
CA ALA A 275 -12.34 14.76 2.04
C ALA A 275 -12.08 13.45 2.80
N ASN A 276 -12.20 13.50 4.12
CA ASN A 276 -12.28 12.32 4.94
C ASN A 276 -13.77 11.96 5.12
N THR A 277 -14.14 10.74 4.70
CA THR A 277 -15.51 10.26 4.79
C THR A 277 -15.54 8.87 5.43
N ARG A 278 -16.70 8.54 5.98
CA ARG A 278 -17.03 7.17 6.39
C ARG A 278 -18.28 6.71 5.68
N HIS A 279 -18.38 5.40 5.45
CA HIS A 279 -19.52 4.83 4.72
C HIS A 279 -20.03 3.53 5.32
N ILE A 280 -21.28 3.23 5.03
CA ILE A 280 -21.87 1.91 5.19
C ILE A 280 -22.21 1.41 3.79
N LEU A 281 -21.51 0.36 3.36
CA LEU A 281 -21.71 -0.33 2.08
C LEU A 281 -22.56 -1.58 2.32
N MET A 282 -23.55 -1.78 1.48
CA MET A 282 -24.32 -3.01 1.43
C MET A 282 -24.57 -3.45 -0.02
N ASN A 283 -24.51 -4.75 -0.26
CA ASN A 283 -24.78 -5.34 -1.56
C ASN A 283 -26.04 -6.23 -1.50
N PRO A 284 -26.90 -6.19 -2.54
CA PRO A 284 -28.00 -7.11 -2.62
C PRO A 284 -27.47 -8.55 -2.76
N LYS A 285 -28.12 -9.50 -2.11
CA LYS A 285 -27.76 -10.92 -2.23
C LYS A 285 -28.52 -11.55 -3.37
N ALA A 286 -27.78 -12.21 -4.26
CA ALA A 286 -28.39 -12.95 -5.36
C ALA A 286 -29.11 -14.19 -4.83
N ASP A 287 -30.29 -14.42 -5.32
CA ASP A 287 -31.03 -15.67 -5.07
C ASP A 287 -30.38 -16.86 -5.82
N ALA A 288 -30.80 -18.07 -5.45
CA ALA A 288 -30.29 -19.31 -6.05
C ALA A 288 -30.51 -19.37 -7.58
N ASN A 289 -31.60 -18.81 -8.08
CA ASN A 289 -31.93 -18.80 -9.49
C ASN A 289 -31.06 -17.86 -10.29
N ALA A 290 -30.77 -16.66 -9.74
CA ALA A 290 -29.85 -15.70 -10.35
C ALA A 290 -28.44 -16.27 -10.45
N LYS A 291 -27.95 -16.91 -9.39
CA LYS A 291 -26.68 -17.64 -9.36
C LYS A 291 -26.61 -18.73 -10.42
N GLN A 292 -27.64 -19.57 -10.48
CA GLN A 292 -27.72 -20.67 -11.46
C GLN A 292 -27.74 -20.15 -12.91
N LYS A 293 -28.41 -19.03 -13.18
CA LYS A 293 -28.39 -18.41 -14.52
C LYS A 293 -27.00 -17.92 -14.93
N ALA A 294 -26.25 -17.32 -13.99
CA ALA A 294 -24.87 -16.88 -14.28
C ALA A 294 -23.97 -18.09 -14.58
N ILE A 295 -24.06 -19.16 -13.79
CA ILE A 295 -23.32 -20.41 -14.03
C ILE A 295 -23.70 -20.99 -15.40
N TYR A 296 -24.98 -21.14 -15.69
CA TYR A 296 -25.47 -21.71 -16.96
C TYR A 296 -25.01 -20.90 -18.19
N LYS A 297 -24.95 -19.56 -18.07
CA LYS A 297 -24.39 -18.68 -19.11
C LYS A 297 -22.93 -19.05 -19.41
N LEU A 298 -22.12 -19.22 -18.36
CA LEU A 298 -20.70 -19.57 -18.49
C LEU A 298 -20.49 -21.01 -19.00
N ASP A 299 -21.28 -21.98 -18.54
CA ASP A 299 -21.27 -23.37 -19.03
C ASP A 299 -21.59 -23.44 -20.52
N SER A 300 -22.57 -22.68 -20.96
CA SER A 300 -22.94 -22.60 -22.39
C SER A 300 -21.77 -22.03 -23.21
N LEU A 301 -21.10 -20.97 -22.73
CA LEU A 301 -19.94 -20.41 -23.40
C LEU A 301 -18.76 -21.38 -23.40
N LYS A 302 -18.51 -22.07 -22.28
CA LYS A 302 -17.49 -23.12 -22.18
C LYS A 302 -17.70 -24.19 -23.26
N THR A 303 -18.90 -24.73 -23.38
CA THR A 303 -19.25 -25.75 -24.36
C THR A 303 -18.98 -25.30 -25.81
N ILE A 304 -19.34 -24.05 -26.13
CA ILE A 304 -19.14 -23.48 -27.47
C ILE A 304 -17.65 -23.25 -27.78
N VAL A 305 -16.88 -22.80 -26.81
CA VAL A 305 -15.43 -22.57 -26.96
C VAL A 305 -14.68 -23.92 -27.05
N GLU A 306 -15.02 -24.90 -26.21
CA GLU A 306 -14.42 -26.24 -26.25
C GLU A 306 -14.73 -27.00 -27.53
N ALA A 307 -15.85 -26.69 -28.18
CA ALA A 307 -16.22 -27.23 -29.49
C ALA A 307 -15.51 -26.49 -30.66
N ASP A 308 -14.57 -25.59 -30.38
CA ASP A 308 -13.86 -24.74 -31.34
C ASP A 308 -14.77 -23.94 -32.29
N SER A 309 -16.04 -23.73 -31.87
CA SER A 309 -17.01 -22.97 -32.64
C SER A 309 -16.84 -21.46 -32.45
N LEU A 310 -16.13 -21.07 -31.43
CA LEU A 310 -15.88 -19.66 -31.06
C LEU A 310 -14.55 -19.57 -30.28
N SER A 311 -13.72 -18.58 -30.65
CA SER A 311 -12.49 -18.33 -29.88
C SER A 311 -12.83 -17.73 -28.49
N PHE A 312 -12.02 -18.06 -27.49
CA PHE A 312 -12.19 -17.52 -26.13
C PHE A 312 -12.12 -15.98 -26.11
N ASP A 313 -11.17 -15.40 -26.82
CA ASP A 313 -10.99 -13.94 -26.96
C ASP A 313 -12.28 -13.25 -27.45
N TRP A 314 -12.89 -13.81 -28.52
CA TRP A 314 -14.14 -13.26 -29.03
C TRP A 314 -15.30 -13.45 -28.03
N ALA A 315 -15.40 -14.62 -27.38
CA ALA A 315 -16.39 -14.86 -26.35
C ALA A 315 -16.26 -13.89 -25.17
N ALA A 316 -15.03 -13.62 -24.73
CA ALA A 316 -14.76 -12.69 -23.66
C ALA A 316 -15.17 -11.26 -24.05
N LYS A 317 -14.75 -10.79 -25.23
CA LYS A 317 -15.13 -9.44 -25.73
C LYS A 317 -16.65 -9.24 -25.85
N ARG A 318 -17.39 -10.29 -26.17
CA ARG A 318 -18.83 -10.20 -26.45
C ARG A 318 -19.71 -10.47 -25.25
N TYR A 319 -19.32 -11.39 -24.35
CA TYR A 319 -20.18 -11.94 -23.33
C TYR A 319 -19.68 -11.73 -21.90
N SER A 320 -18.40 -11.39 -21.71
CA SER A 320 -17.89 -11.03 -20.38
C SER A 320 -18.54 -9.73 -19.90
N GLU A 321 -18.95 -9.73 -18.65
CA GLU A 321 -19.54 -8.57 -17.99
C GLU A 321 -18.50 -7.77 -17.17
N ASP A 322 -17.23 -8.19 -17.20
CA ASP A 322 -16.13 -7.47 -16.61
C ASP A 322 -15.58 -6.40 -17.60
N PRO A 323 -15.77 -5.11 -17.33
CA PRO A 323 -15.36 -4.05 -18.25
C PRO A 323 -13.84 -3.93 -18.41
N GLU A 324 -13.05 -4.36 -17.43
CA GLU A 324 -11.60 -4.22 -17.47
C GLU A 324 -10.95 -5.23 -18.40
N THR A 325 -11.37 -6.49 -18.32
CA THR A 325 -10.75 -7.57 -19.10
C THR A 325 -11.48 -7.87 -20.40
N SER A 326 -12.79 -7.56 -20.49
CA SER A 326 -13.56 -7.87 -21.70
C SER A 326 -13.01 -7.23 -22.97
N VAL A 327 -12.56 -5.97 -22.90
CA VAL A 327 -11.98 -5.22 -24.03
C VAL A 327 -10.71 -5.86 -24.56
N ASN A 328 -9.98 -6.57 -23.71
CA ASN A 328 -8.72 -7.23 -24.01
C ASN A 328 -8.85 -8.77 -24.17
N GLY A 329 -10.04 -9.24 -24.58
CA GLY A 329 -10.27 -10.69 -24.78
C GLY A 329 -10.25 -11.50 -23.49
N GLY A 330 -10.53 -10.88 -22.37
CA GLY A 330 -10.52 -11.49 -21.04
C GLY A 330 -9.13 -11.60 -20.40
N LEU A 331 -8.06 -11.16 -21.06
CA LEU A 331 -6.68 -11.28 -20.58
C LEU A 331 -6.51 -10.57 -19.25
N LEU A 332 -5.99 -11.28 -18.25
CA LEU A 332 -5.62 -10.73 -16.96
C LEU A 332 -4.26 -10.03 -17.06
N VAL A 333 -4.16 -8.89 -16.41
CA VAL A 333 -2.92 -8.10 -16.31
C VAL A 333 -2.57 -7.94 -14.84
N ASN A 334 -1.34 -8.25 -14.49
CA ASN A 334 -0.84 -8.09 -13.13
C ASN A 334 -0.75 -6.59 -12.79
N PRO A 335 -1.45 -6.11 -11.77
CA PRO A 335 -1.48 -4.68 -11.43
C PRO A 335 -0.13 -4.14 -10.96
N GLU A 336 0.73 -4.99 -10.42
CA GLU A 336 2.04 -4.60 -9.89
C GLU A 336 3.09 -4.52 -11.01
N THR A 337 3.17 -5.56 -11.84
CA THR A 337 4.19 -5.68 -12.89
C THR A 337 3.75 -5.17 -14.25
N ARG A 338 2.43 -4.99 -14.45
CA ARG A 338 1.77 -4.70 -15.74
C ARG A 338 2.03 -5.77 -16.83
N ALA A 339 2.54 -6.90 -16.44
CA ALA A 339 2.70 -8.07 -17.32
C ALA A 339 1.40 -8.87 -17.43
N SER A 340 1.26 -9.68 -18.46
CA SER A 340 0.15 -10.65 -18.61
C SER A 340 0.42 -11.96 -17.84
N THR A 341 1.58 -12.11 -17.23
CA THR A 341 1.97 -13.28 -16.45
C THR A 341 1.83 -13.03 -14.95
N PHE A 342 1.51 -14.11 -14.23
CA PHE A 342 1.38 -14.14 -12.78
C PHE A 342 2.16 -15.33 -12.24
N GLU A 343 2.91 -15.14 -11.17
CA GLU A 343 3.31 -16.28 -10.35
C GLU A 343 2.07 -16.85 -9.65
N LEU A 344 2.08 -18.16 -9.40
CA LEU A 344 0.89 -18.84 -8.86
C LEU A 344 0.44 -18.30 -7.51
N ASP A 345 1.35 -17.83 -6.68
CA ASP A 345 1.08 -17.27 -5.35
C ASP A 345 0.54 -15.81 -5.38
N GLN A 346 0.70 -15.11 -6.51
CA GLN A 346 0.10 -13.79 -6.73
C GLN A 346 -1.39 -13.85 -7.08
N LEU A 347 -1.88 -15.03 -7.41
CA LEU A 347 -3.28 -15.22 -7.80
C LEU A 347 -4.21 -15.25 -6.58
N PRO A 348 -5.44 -14.73 -6.71
CA PRO A 348 -6.48 -14.98 -5.71
C PRO A 348 -6.60 -16.47 -5.40
N THR A 349 -6.75 -16.80 -4.12
CA THR A 349 -6.75 -18.19 -3.64
C THR A 349 -7.68 -19.13 -4.43
N LYS A 350 -8.88 -18.65 -4.80
CA LYS A 350 -9.83 -19.46 -5.60
C LYS A 350 -9.32 -19.71 -7.01
N ASP A 351 -8.78 -18.68 -7.64
CA ASP A 351 -8.23 -18.75 -9.00
C ASP A 351 -7.05 -19.73 -9.04
N TYR A 352 -6.13 -19.64 -8.05
CA TYR A 352 -5.04 -20.60 -7.85
C TYR A 352 -5.53 -22.06 -7.80
N TYR A 353 -6.54 -22.34 -6.93
CA TYR A 353 -7.06 -23.71 -6.80
C TYR A 353 -7.70 -24.25 -8.08
N MET A 354 -8.29 -23.36 -8.89
CA MET A 354 -8.89 -23.75 -10.16
C MET A 354 -7.85 -24.13 -11.19
N ILE A 355 -6.73 -23.39 -11.28
CA ILE A 355 -5.77 -23.55 -12.37
C ILE A 355 -4.59 -24.45 -12.05
N ARG A 356 -4.26 -24.71 -10.76
CA ARG A 356 -3.03 -25.43 -10.37
C ARG A 356 -2.80 -26.76 -11.10
N ASN A 357 -3.87 -27.49 -11.40
CA ASN A 357 -3.84 -28.79 -12.05
C ASN A 357 -4.39 -28.73 -13.48
N MET A 358 -4.74 -27.55 -14.01
CA MET A 358 -5.25 -27.41 -15.36
C MET A 358 -4.13 -27.58 -16.38
N GLN A 359 -4.47 -28.17 -17.51
CA GLN A 359 -3.61 -28.19 -18.69
C GLN A 359 -3.70 -26.86 -19.44
N VAL A 360 -2.62 -26.48 -20.11
CA VAL A 360 -2.58 -25.34 -21.01
C VAL A 360 -3.64 -25.47 -22.09
N GLU A 361 -4.23 -24.36 -22.52
CA GLU A 361 -5.31 -24.25 -23.50
C GLU A 361 -6.62 -24.95 -23.06
N LYS A 362 -6.85 -25.07 -21.74
CA LYS A 362 -8.11 -25.58 -21.19
C LYS A 362 -8.86 -24.50 -20.40
N LEU A 363 -10.15 -24.74 -20.26
CA LEU A 363 -11.10 -23.93 -19.49
C LEU A 363 -11.34 -24.56 -18.12
N SER A 364 -11.54 -23.71 -17.11
CA SER A 364 -12.02 -24.17 -15.80
C SER A 364 -13.51 -24.56 -15.85
N GLU A 365 -14.00 -25.14 -14.76
CA GLU A 365 -15.44 -25.08 -14.50
C GLU A 365 -15.82 -23.67 -14.06
N PRO A 366 -17.05 -23.19 -14.34
CA PRO A 366 -17.55 -21.96 -13.75
C PRO A 366 -17.59 -22.04 -12.23
N TYR A 367 -17.06 -21.02 -11.54
CA TYR A 367 -17.03 -20.99 -10.08
C TYR A 367 -17.32 -19.61 -9.55
N GLU A 368 -17.80 -19.56 -8.29
CA GLU A 368 -18.07 -18.32 -7.59
C GLU A 368 -16.77 -17.66 -7.11
N SER A 369 -16.59 -16.40 -7.46
CA SER A 369 -15.46 -15.56 -7.09
C SER A 369 -15.92 -14.15 -6.71
N THR A 370 -15.00 -13.25 -6.50
CA THR A 370 -15.25 -11.82 -6.35
C THR A 370 -14.43 -11.03 -7.36
N ASP A 371 -14.96 -9.92 -7.82
CA ASP A 371 -14.22 -8.96 -8.63
C ASP A 371 -13.34 -8.04 -7.74
N HIS A 372 -12.63 -7.09 -8.37
CA HIS A 372 -11.79 -6.10 -7.68
C HIS A 372 -12.59 -5.15 -6.76
N ASN A 373 -13.92 -5.03 -6.97
CA ASN A 373 -14.83 -4.25 -6.13
C ASN A 373 -15.50 -5.11 -5.02
N HIS A 374 -14.98 -6.32 -4.78
CA HIS A 374 -15.53 -7.29 -3.82
C HIS A 374 -16.98 -7.75 -4.11
N LYS A 375 -17.48 -7.52 -5.33
CA LYS A 375 -18.78 -8.05 -5.76
C LYS A 375 -18.70 -9.52 -6.11
N ILE A 376 -19.72 -10.28 -5.69
CA ILE A 376 -19.84 -11.69 -6.06
C ILE A 376 -20.05 -11.77 -7.58
N CYS A 377 -19.21 -12.54 -8.23
CA CYS A 377 -19.28 -12.86 -9.65
C CYS A 377 -19.03 -14.36 -9.87
N TYR A 378 -19.30 -14.81 -11.07
CA TYR A 378 -18.92 -16.15 -11.56
C TYR A 378 -17.87 -15.99 -12.63
N LYS A 379 -16.83 -16.80 -12.56
CA LYS A 379 -15.70 -16.76 -13.49
C LYS A 379 -15.59 -18.08 -14.26
N LEU A 380 -15.19 -17.97 -15.51
CA LEU A 380 -14.68 -19.04 -16.35
C LEU A 380 -13.25 -18.64 -16.73
N LEU A 381 -12.27 -19.40 -16.24
CA LEU A 381 -10.86 -19.13 -16.53
C LEU A 381 -10.39 -19.94 -17.74
N TYR A 382 -9.49 -19.35 -18.51
CA TYR A 382 -8.76 -19.97 -19.60
C TYR A 382 -7.27 -19.89 -19.31
N LEU A 383 -6.58 -21.03 -19.19
CA LEU A 383 -5.15 -21.09 -19.00
C LEU A 383 -4.46 -21.04 -20.37
N LYS A 384 -3.97 -19.86 -20.77
CA LYS A 384 -3.35 -19.63 -22.06
C LYS A 384 -1.95 -20.22 -22.17
N SER A 385 -1.13 -20.00 -21.13
CA SER A 385 0.23 -20.52 -21.08
C SER A 385 0.66 -20.82 -19.64
N ARG A 386 1.63 -21.69 -19.51
CA ARG A 386 2.32 -22.00 -18.25
C ARG A 386 3.82 -22.12 -18.53
N ILE A 387 4.60 -21.39 -17.77
CA ILE A 387 6.06 -21.42 -17.79
C ILE A 387 6.50 -22.17 -16.54
N GLU A 388 7.26 -23.25 -16.74
CA GLU A 388 7.76 -24.05 -15.63
C GLU A 388 8.84 -23.29 -14.83
N PRO A 389 9.03 -23.61 -13.56
CA PRO A 389 10.02 -22.96 -12.72
C PRO A 389 11.43 -23.04 -13.30
N HIS A 390 12.16 -21.94 -13.30
CA HIS A 390 13.51 -21.88 -13.85
C HIS A 390 14.32 -20.73 -13.23
N ARG A 391 15.64 -20.76 -13.44
CA ARG A 391 16.47 -19.57 -13.17
C ARG A 391 16.29 -18.56 -14.29
N ALA A 392 16.17 -17.29 -13.93
CA ALA A 392 15.98 -16.21 -14.90
C ALA A 392 17.01 -16.26 -16.02
N ASN A 393 16.56 -16.06 -17.26
CA ASN A 393 17.39 -16.12 -18.44
C ASN A 393 17.05 -14.99 -19.43
N LEU A 394 18.04 -14.62 -20.27
CA LEU A 394 17.92 -13.51 -21.22
C LEU A 394 16.85 -13.70 -22.31
N LYS A 395 16.31 -14.91 -22.49
CA LYS A 395 15.33 -15.20 -23.53
C LYS A 395 13.88 -14.99 -23.03
N GLN A 396 13.61 -15.43 -21.81
CA GLN A 396 12.25 -15.44 -21.24
C GLN A 396 12.04 -14.25 -20.30
N ASP A 397 13.07 -13.87 -19.53
CA ASP A 397 12.99 -12.95 -18.41
C ASP A 397 13.77 -11.65 -18.65
N TYR A 398 13.89 -11.25 -19.91
CA TYR A 398 14.70 -10.09 -20.29
C TYR A 398 14.29 -8.82 -19.55
N MET A 399 13.00 -8.56 -19.40
CA MET A 399 12.48 -7.35 -18.72
C MET A 399 12.86 -7.32 -17.22
N LEU A 400 12.79 -8.48 -16.56
CA LEU A 400 13.24 -8.60 -15.17
C LEU A 400 14.74 -8.31 -15.06
N LEU A 401 15.55 -8.92 -15.93
CA LEU A 401 17.00 -8.74 -15.95
C LEU A 401 17.40 -7.31 -16.34
N ASP A 402 16.64 -6.66 -17.22
CA ASP A 402 16.81 -5.26 -17.58
C ASP A 402 16.54 -4.34 -16.38
N GLY A 403 15.43 -4.56 -15.66
CA GLY A 403 15.13 -3.83 -14.43
C GLY A 403 16.22 -3.99 -13.36
N LEU A 404 16.73 -5.20 -13.16
CA LEU A 404 17.82 -5.45 -12.22
C LEU A 404 19.14 -4.78 -12.67
N ALA A 405 19.44 -4.82 -13.97
CA ALA A 405 20.60 -4.13 -14.53
C ALA A 405 20.48 -2.60 -14.37
N LEU A 406 19.30 -2.05 -14.60
CA LEU A 406 19.03 -0.62 -14.38
C LEU A 406 19.18 -0.23 -12.91
N MET A 407 18.63 -1.02 -12.00
CA MET A 407 18.81 -0.80 -10.55
C MET A 407 20.27 -0.84 -10.14
N ASN A 408 21.05 -1.77 -10.70
CA ASN A 408 22.48 -1.84 -10.44
C ASN A 408 23.22 -0.60 -10.98
N LYS A 409 22.90 -0.18 -12.19
CA LYS A 409 23.50 1.01 -12.82
C LYS A 409 23.15 2.28 -12.07
N ASN A 410 21.90 2.43 -11.63
CA ASN A 410 21.49 3.54 -10.77
C ASN A 410 22.28 3.57 -9.46
N ARG A 411 22.51 2.40 -8.85
CA ARG A 411 23.34 2.30 -7.63
C ARG A 411 24.78 2.70 -7.89
N GLU A 412 25.40 2.27 -8.99
CA GLU A 412 26.75 2.65 -9.38
C GLU A 412 26.85 4.17 -9.58
N VAL A 413 25.91 4.78 -10.33
CA VAL A 413 25.84 6.23 -10.54
C VAL A 413 25.71 6.98 -9.22
N MET A 414 24.89 6.50 -8.31
CA MET A 414 24.74 7.12 -6.98
C MET A 414 26.00 6.98 -6.14
N GLN A 415 26.69 5.81 -6.19
CA GLN A 415 27.95 5.62 -5.48
C GLN A 415 29.07 6.52 -6.01
N ASP A 416 29.12 6.71 -7.32
CA ASP A 416 30.09 7.63 -7.95
C ASP A 416 29.77 9.11 -7.64
N TRP A 417 28.50 9.42 -7.42
CA TRP A 417 28.07 10.77 -7.06
C TRP A 417 28.38 11.11 -5.60
N TYR A 418 28.28 10.15 -4.65
CA TYR A 418 28.63 10.36 -3.24
C TYR A 418 30.12 10.54 -3.02
#